data_19b1f4456944634b54924db694ea87d8
#
_entry.id   19b1f4456944634b54924db694ea87d8
#
_cell.length_a   1.000
_cell.length_b   1.000
_cell.length_c   1.000
_cell.angle_alpha   90.00
_cell.angle_beta   90.00
_cell.angle_gamma   90.00
#
_symmetry.space_group_name_H-M   'P 1'
#
loop_
_entity.id
_entity.type
_entity.pdbx_description
1 polymer ?
#
loop_
_entity_poly.entity_id
_entity_poly.type
_entity_poly.pdbx_seq_one_letter_code
_entity_poly.pdbx_strand_id
1 'polypeptide(L)'
;MSEEKTIYAKLEEELLNLALTEKQKNKLVKKLQLLRENKLNIMLVGATGCGKSSTINALFNCAELQVEDAKDSATNACEQTTAEAEGAATSEEAVVENANSAAKLFVEVAKVGSKSDPETKDIEKYTIGNLTLWDTPGLGDGTEIDEHHKAVITDLLNETDDNGNKLIDIVLVILDGSTRDLGTSYKILHEVIIPQFGKKRKRILVALNQADIAMKTGRHWNYEKNEPDEVLVKFLEEKLVSIKNRIYEDSGLEIEPVYYCAGYVEPDGSAVYPYNLTKLLYYILQAVPAKKRLSIMEGMNKNKKNYKHNDDDYSKKVQDSFLDTIFDGMEDGAALGKELLGLPGAVIGGVFGGIVSAVGRVIGNIFA
;
A
#
# COMPACT_ATOMS: atom_id res chain seq x y z
N MET A 1 7.15 27.43 -5.42
CA MET A 1 6.26 26.31 -5.14
C MET A 1 6.41 26.00 -3.68
N SER A 2 5.34 26.08 -2.86
CA SER A 2 5.43 25.69 -1.45
C SER A 2 5.62 24.17 -1.38
N GLU A 3 6.69 23.71 -0.75
CA GLU A 3 6.87 22.29 -0.43
C GLU A 3 5.62 21.82 0.33
N GLU A 4 4.94 20.83 -0.23
CA GLU A 4 3.77 20.26 0.41
C GLU A 4 4.23 19.47 1.64
N LYS A 5 3.85 19.93 2.85
CA LYS A 5 4.22 19.27 4.10
C LYS A 5 3.81 17.80 4.09
N THR A 6 4.68 16.93 4.58
CA THR A 6 4.36 15.50 4.78
C THR A 6 3.15 15.32 5.69
N ILE A 7 2.47 14.18 5.60
CA ILE A 7 1.33 13.86 6.49
C ILE A 7 1.76 13.92 7.96
N TYR A 8 2.97 13.43 8.25
CA TYR A 8 3.55 13.49 9.58
C TYR A 8 3.76 14.92 10.06
N ALA A 9 4.30 15.81 9.23
CA ALA A 9 4.51 17.23 9.59
C ALA A 9 3.18 17.95 9.85
N LYS A 10 2.13 17.62 9.08
CA LYS A 10 0.77 18.13 9.33
C LYS A 10 0.22 17.64 10.68
N LEU A 11 0.45 16.37 11.01
CA LEU A 11 0.03 15.80 12.29
C LEU A 11 0.78 16.44 13.47
N GLU A 12 2.08 16.62 13.34
CA GLU A 12 2.91 17.27 14.36
C GLU A 12 2.45 18.71 14.62
N GLU A 13 2.18 19.48 13.55
CA GLU A 13 1.65 20.85 13.64
C GLU A 13 0.29 20.89 14.37
N GLU A 14 -0.62 20.00 14.02
CA GLU A 14 -1.94 19.90 14.67
C GLU A 14 -1.81 19.56 16.16
N LEU A 15 -0.88 18.69 16.51
CA LEU A 15 -0.63 18.31 17.91
C LEU A 15 0.03 19.45 18.71
N LEU A 16 0.89 20.25 18.07
CA LEU A 16 1.48 21.45 18.68
C LEU A 16 0.45 22.55 18.93
N ASN A 17 -0.64 22.58 18.16
CA ASN A 17 -1.74 23.53 18.36
C ASN A 17 -2.71 23.15 19.49
N LEU A 18 -2.54 21.97 20.12
CA LEU A 18 -3.36 21.59 21.27
C LEU A 18 -3.11 22.51 22.48
N ALA A 19 -4.14 22.69 23.29
CA ALA A 19 -4.09 23.45 24.53
C ALA A 19 -3.30 22.71 25.62
N LEU A 20 -2.00 22.50 25.38
CA LEU A 20 -1.04 21.81 26.24
C LEU A 20 0.06 22.75 26.67
N THR A 21 0.68 22.46 27.81
CA THR A 21 1.93 23.15 28.24
C THR A 21 3.07 22.75 27.28
N GLU A 22 4.08 23.63 27.13
CA GLU A 22 5.24 23.36 26.27
C GLU A 22 5.97 22.06 26.66
N LYS A 23 6.04 21.73 27.93
CA LYS A 23 6.63 20.48 28.42
C LYS A 23 5.84 19.23 27.90
N GLN A 24 4.52 19.32 27.86
CA GLN A 24 3.64 18.24 27.35
C GLN A 24 3.75 18.11 25.83
N LYS A 25 3.75 19.24 25.11
CA LYS A 25 3.95 19.26 23.65
C LYS A 25 5.29 18.62 23.28
N ASN A 26 6.37 19.02 23.92
CA ASN A 26 7.72 18.49 23.68
C ASN A 26 7.78 16.97 23.94
N LYS A 27 7.12 16.47 25.00
CA LYS A 27 7.06 15.02 25.27
C LYS A 27 6.28 14.28 24.18
N LEU A 28 5.14 14.83 23.73
CA LEU A 28 4.29 14.24 22.70
C LEU A 28 5.03 14.17 21.37
N VAL A 29 5.64 15.27 20.93
CA VAL A 29 6.45 15.34 19.71
C VAL A 29 7.61 14.36 19.75
N LYS A 30 8.36 14.32 20.87
CA LYS A 30 9.47 13.37 21.03
C LYS A 30 9.00 11.92 20.89
N LYS A 31 7.83 11.59 21.42
CA LYS A 31 7.27 10.24 21.31
C LYS A 31 6.83 9.91 19.88
N LEU A 32 6.21 10.86 19.18
CA LEU A 32 5.90 10.70 17.76
C LEU A 32 7.15 10.48 16.92
N GLN A 33 8.23 11.19 17.21
CA GLN A 33 9.52 11.00 16.55
C GLN A 33 10.05 9.59 16.76
N LEU A 34 10.01 9.07 18.00
CA LEU A 34 10.42 7.70 18.30
C LEU A 34 9.57 6.64 17.57
N LEU A 35 8.25 6.88 17.43
CA LEU A 35 7.38 5.99 16.65
C LEU A 35 7.69 6.08 15.16
N ARG A 36 8.04 7.25 14.66
CA ARG A 36 8.43 7.47 13.27
C ARG A 36 9.73 6.74 12.91
N GLU A 37 10.68 6.57 13.83
CA GLU A 37 11.96 5.90 13.58
C GLU A 37 11.82 4.39 13.31
N ASN A 38 10.64 3.79 13.55
CA ASN A 38 10.43 2.37 13.30
C ASN A 38 10.32 2.08 11.80
N LYS A 39 11.30 1.38 11.26
CA LYS A 39 11.31 0.92 9.88
C LYS A 39 10.27 -0.19 9.66
N LEU A 40 9.54 -0.10 8.57
CA LEU A 40 8.56 -1.10 8.14
C LEU A 40 8.92 -1.60 6.75
N ASN A 41 9.02 -2.91 6.60
CA ASN A 41 9.29 -3.57 5.33
C ASN A 41 8.10 -4.44 4.93
N ILE A 42 7.49 -4.12 3.78
CA ILE A 42 6.37 -4.88 3.19
C ILE A 42 6.85 -5.47 1.87
N MET A 43 6.72 -6.79 1.72
CA MET A 43 7.04 -7.49 0.48
C MET A 43 5.75 -7.87 -0.24
N LEU A 44 5.68 -7.56 -1.53
CA LEU A 44 4.57 -7.93 -2.42
C LEU A 44 4.99 -9.13 -3.26
N VAL A 45 4.17 -10.17 -3.26
CA VAL A 45 4.45 -11.44 -3.97
C VAL A 45 3.20 -11.86 -4.74
N GLY A 46 3.39 -12.47 -5.89
CA GLY A 46 2.28 -12.99 -6.70
C GLY A 46 2.71 -13.34 -8.13
N ALA A 47 1.80 -13.87 -8.91
CA ALA A 47 2.04 -14.21 -10.30
C ALA A 47 2.38 -12.97 -11.15
N THR A 48 3.02 -13.20 -12.31
CA THR A 48 3.23 -12.14 -13.31
C THR A 48 1.89 -11.55 -13.73
N GLY A 49 1.80 -10.22 -13.82
CA GLY A 49 0.58 -9.52 -14.23
C GLY A 49 -0.53 -9.43 -13.17
N CYS A 50 -0.38 -9.98 -11.94
CA CYS A 50 -1.41 -9.87 -10.90
C CYS A 50 -1.58 -8.46 -10.30
N GLY A 51 -0.72 -7.50 -10.66
CA GLY A 51 -0.82 -6.10 -10.28
C GLY A 51 -0.08 -5.71 -9.00
N LYS A 52 1.09 -6.30 -8.71
CA LYS A 52 1.94 -5.92 -7.58
C LYS A 52 2.35 -4.46 -7.65
N SER A 53 3.00 -4.06 -8.74
CA SER A 53 3.47 -2.68 -8.98
C SER A 53 2.30 -1.68 -9.02
N SER A 54 1.16 -2.06 -9.63
CA SER A 54 -0.06 -1.25 -9.63
C SER A 54 -0.59 -1.01 -8.21
N THR A 55 -0.52 -2.03 -7.34
CA THR A 55 -0.92 -1.92 -5.93
C THR A 55 -0.01 -0.98 -5.15
N ILE A 56 1.29 -1.04 -5.40
CA ILE A 56 2.27 -0.10 -4.83
C ILE A 56 1.91 1.33 -5.22
N ASN A 57 1.72 1.59 -6.52
CA ASN A 57 1.40 2.92 -7.02
C ASN A 57 0.05 3.45 -6.50
N ALA A 58 -0.95 2.56 -6.33
CA ALA A 58 -2.26 2.94 -5.83
C ALA A 58 -2.24 3.30 -4.33
N LEU A 59 -1.59 2.48 -3.49
CA LEU A 59 -1.57 2.64 -2.04
C LEU A 59 -0.60 3.71 -1.56
N PHE A 60 0.57 3.85 -2.23
CA PHE A 60 1.69 4.61 -1.70
C PHE A 60 2.11 5.75 -2.63
N ASN A 61 2.59 6.84 -2.03
CA ASN A 61 3.01 8.03 -2.77
C ASN A 61 4.43 7.88 -3.30
N CYS A 62 4.56 7.10 -4.35
CA CYS A 62 5.86 6.83 -4.94
C CYS A 62 6.51 8.04 -5.66
N ALA A 63 5.80 9.15 -5.85
CA ALA A 63 6.35 10.39 -6.41
C ALA A 63 7.40 11.09 -5.50
N GLU A 64 7.44 10.75 -4.21
CA GLU A 64 8.43 11.24 -3.25
C GLU A 64 9.62 10.29 -3.09
N LEU A 65 9.72 9.23 -3.92
CA LEU A 65 10.82 8.27 -3.85
C LEU A 65 12.17 8.92 -4.15
N GLN A 66 13.06 8.83 -3.19
CA GLN A 66 14.49 8.96 -3.47
C GLN A 66 14.95 7.61 -4.04
N VAL A 67 15.19 7.57 -5.35
CA VAL A 67 15.83 6.42 -6.01
C VAL A 67 17.29 6.46 -5.62
N GLU A 68 17.68 5.80 -4.54
CA GLU A 68 19.08 5.76 -4.09
C GLU A 68 19.97 4.85 -4.95
N ASP A 69 19.43 3.96 -5.78
CA ASP A 69 20.18 2.93 -6.50
C ASP A 69 20.34 3.15 -8.02
N ALA A 70 20.10 4.37 -8.54
CA ALA A 70 20.27 4.67 -9.97
C ALA A 70 21.65 5.27 -10.32
N LYS A 71 22.70 5.13 -9.51
CA LYS A 71 24.01 5.77 -9.76
C LYS A 71 25.08 4.91 -10.41
N ASP A 72 24.88 3.63 -10.61
CA ASP A 72 25.93 2.77 -11.19
C ASP A 72 25.71 2.29 -12.63
N SER A 73 24.68 2.78 -13.36
CA SER A 73 24.45 2.35 -14.76
C SER A 73 24.27 3.47 -15.79
N ALA A 74 24.58 4.71 -15.47
CA ALA A 74 24.43 5.83 -16.41
C ALA A 74 25.76 6.50 -16.76
N THR A 75 26.70 5.74 -17.32
CA THR A 75 27.77 6.26 -18.15
C THR A 75 27.75 5.49 -19.47
N ASN A 76 27.09 6.05 -20.44
CA ASN A 76 27.24 5.94 -21.89
C ASN A 76 25.87 5.82 -22.60
N ALA A 77 25.32 6.95 -22.95
CA ALA A 77 24.69 7.21 -24.25
C ALA A 77 23.88 8.55 -24.20
N CYS A 78 24.62 9.64 -24.31
CA CYS A 78 24.00 10.87 -24.75
C CYS A 78 24.86 11.37 -25.90
N GLU A 79 24.37 11.24 -27.14
CA GLU A 79 24.66 12.16 -28.24
C GLU A 79 23.74 11.87 -29.45
N GLN A 80 23.09 12.97 -29.87
CA GLN A 80 22.53 13.22 -31.23
C GLN A 80 21.17 12.54 -31.54
N THR A 81 20.12 13.31 -31.76
CA THR A 81 19.92 14.15 -32.96
C THR A 81 18.76 15.14 -32.80
N THR A 82 19.04 16.38 -33.16
CA THR A 82 18.06 17.43 -33.50
C THR A 82 17.55 17.22 -34.91
N ALA A 83 16.25 17.34 -35.14
CA ALA A 83 15.73 17.80 -36.43
C ALA A 83 14.30 18.35 -36.27
N GLU A 84 14.12 19.54 -36.78
CA GLU A 84 12.94 20.38 -36.85
C GLU A 84 11.82 19.77 -37.71
N ALA A 85 10.57 20.00 -37.35
CA ALA A 85 9.48 20.16 -38.30
C ALA A 85 8.32 20.96 -37.69
N GLU A 86 8.07 22.13 -38.25
CA GLU A 86 6.92 22.98 -37.97
C GLU A 86 5.62 22.46 -38.60
N GLY A 87 4.50 22.70 -37.90
CA GLY A 87 3.23 23.08 -38.50
C GLY A 87 2.20 21.99 -38.77
N ALA A 88 1.22 21.90 -37.91
CA ALA A 88 -0.23 21.94 -38.20
C ALA A 88 -1.05 21.61 -36.97
N ALA A 89 -1.68 22.63 -36.38
CA ALA A 89 -2.66 22.45 -35.29
C ALA A 89 -3.99 21.99 -35.87
N THR A 90 -4.44 20.78 -35.50
CA THR A 90 -5.84 20.33 -35.68
C THR A 90 -6.20 19.36 -34.58
N SER A 91 -7.31 19.69 -33.88
CA SER A 91 -8.23 18.83 -33.07
C SER A 91 -7.68 17.69 -32.16
N GLU A 92 -6.40 17.43 -32.12
CA GLU A 92 -5.75 16.44 -31.26
C GLU A 92 -5.37 17.02 -29.88
N GLU A 93 -5.31 18.34 -29.71
CA GLU A 93 -4.88 18.97 -28.46
C GLU A 93 -5.84 18.70 -27.28
N ALA A 94 -7.16 18.63 -27.52
CA ALA A 94 -8.12 18.37 -26.48
C ALA A 94 -8.09 16.91 -25.97
N VAL A 95 -7.73 15.95 -26.83
CA VAL A 95 -7.59 14.55 -26.48
C VAL A 95 -6.27 14.33 -25.74
N VAL A 96 -5.21 14.99 -26.17
CA VAL A 96 -3.87 14.94 -25.54
C VAL A 96 -3.87 15.64 -24.18
N GLU A 97 -4.62 16.71 -24.01
CA GLU A 97 -4.76 17.39 -22.70
C GLU A 97 -5.53 16.53 -21.68
N ASN A 98 -6.57 15.82 -22.11
CA ASN A 98 -7.29 14.86 -21.27
C ASN A 98 -6.44 13.61 -20.96
N ALA A 99 -5.71 13.07 -21.92
CA ALA A 99 -4.77 11.97 -21.71
C ALA A 99 -3.62 12.36 -20.77
N ASN A 100 -3.05 13.56 -20.93
CA ASN A 100 -2.03 14.08 -20.02
C ASN A 100 -2.58 14.41 -18.62
N SER A 101 -3.84 14.78 -18.48
CA SER A 101 -4.45 15.01 -17.17
C SER A 101 -4.79 13.70 -16.47
N ALA A 102 -5.19 12.66 -17.20
CA ALA A 102 -5.39 11.32 -16.67
C ALA A 102 -4.05 10.64 -16.32
N ALA A 103 -3.03 10.77 -17.16
CA ALA A 103 -1.68 10.26 -16.88
C ALA A 103 -1.02 10.94 -15.66
N LYS A 104 -1.32 12.22 -15.38
CA LYS A 104 -0.90 12.90 -14.14
C LYS A 104 -1.61 12.40 -12.86
N LEU A 105 -2.71 11.66 -13.00
CA LEU A 105 -3.45 11.08 -11.88
C LEU A 105 -2.81 9.78 -11.37
N PHE A 106 -2.09 9.08 -12.24
CA PHE A 106 -1.36 7.84 -11.92
C PHE A 106 0.12 8.09 -12.18
N VAL A 107 0.82 8.60 -11.16
CA VAL A 107 2.29 8.67 -11.23
C VAL A 107 2.81 7.26 -11.05
N GLU A 108 3.18 6.62 -12.15
CA GLU A 108 3.84 5.33 -12.14
C GLU A 108 5.28 5.50 -11.69
N VAL A 109 5.60 5.00 -10.52
CA VAL A 109 6.97 4.91 -10.02
C VAL A 109 7.44 3.45 -10.01
N ALA A 110 6.59 2.55 -9.54
CA ALA A 110 6.78 1.13 -9.80
C ALA A 110 6.36 0.86 -11.25
N LYS A 111 7.28 0.33 -12.05
CA LYS A 111 7.04 0.06 -13.48
C LYS A 111 5.90 -0.96 -13.63
N VAL A 112 4.85 -0.55 -14.32
CA VAL A 112 3.72 -1.44 -14.63
C VAL A 112 3.93 -1.98 -16.03
N GLY A 113 4.03 -3.32 -16.15
CA GLY A 113 4.21 -3.98 -17.44
C GLY A 113 3.00 -3.80 -18.35
N SER A 114 3.20 -3.12 -19.47
CA SER A 114 2.23 -3.00 -20.57
C SER A 114 2.54 -3.94 -21.73
N LYS A 115 3.66 -4.68 -21.65
CA LYS A 115 4.16 -5.60 -22.69
C LYS A 115 3.97 -7.05 -22.26
N SER A 116 4.10 -7.97 -23.24
CA SER A 116 4.03 -9.41 -23.02
C SER A 116 5.20 -9.98 -22.22
N ASP A 117 6.32 -9.26 -22.13
CA ASP A 117 7.48 -9.68 -21.35
C ASP A 117 7.41 -9.14 -19.91
N PRO A 118 7.82 -9.94 -18.89
CA PRO A 118 7.86 -9.48 -17.52
C PRO A 118 8.81 -8.27 -17.38
N GLU A 119 8.32 -7.17 -16.81
CA GLU A 119 9.15 -5.98 -16.61
C GLU A 119 10.03 -6.08 -15.36
N THR A 120 9.55 -6.72 -14.30
CA THR A 120 10.29 -6.89 -13.04
C THR A 120 11.06 -8.21 -13.09
N LYS A 121 12.36 -8.16 -13.37
CA LYS A 121 13.26 -9.34 -13.43
C LYS A 121 13.97 -9.61 -12.11
N ASP A 122 14.18 -8.56 -11.31
CA ASP A 122 14.84 -8.60 -10.01
C ASP A 122 13.91 -7.98 -8.96
N ILE A 123 14.24 -8.12 -7.68
CA ILE A 123 13.50 -7.45 -6.61
C ILE A 123 13.78 -5.95 -6.69
N GLU A 124 12.73 -5.16 -6.87
CA GLU A 124 12.81 -3.71 -6.82
C GLU A 124 12.44 -3.20 -5.41
N LYS A 125 13.25 -2.28 -4.90
CA LYS A 125 13.10 -1.71 -3.57
C LYS A 125 12.66 -0.25 -3.66
N TYR A 126 11.54 0.09 -3.05
CA TYR A 126 11.01 1.45 -2.98
C TYR A 126 10.97 1.91 -1.53
N THR A 127 11.63 3.01 -1.19
CA THR A 127 11.69 3.54 0.17
C THR A 127 11.02 4.91 0.24
N ILE A 128 10.08 5.09 1.17
CA ILE A 128 9.38 6.33 1.45
C ILE A 128 9.49 6.59 2.95
N GLY A 129 10.37 7.52 3.37
CA GLY A 129 10.68 7.69 4.78
C GLY A 129 11.17 6.39 5.42
N ASN A 130 10.43 5.87 6.38
CA ASN A 130 10.75 4.59 7.05
C ASN A 130 9.91 3.39 6.56
N LEU A 131 9.14 3.56 5.49
CA LEU A 131 8.47 2.48 4.79
C LEU A 131 9.32 2.01 3.62
N THR A 132 9.60 0.71 3.57
CA THR A 132 10.23 0.06 2.41
C THR A 132 9.28 -0.96 1.82
N LEU A 133 9.05 -0.85 0.52
CA LEU A 133 8.24 -1.75 -0.28
C LEU A 133 9.18 -2.56 -1.18
N TRP A 134 9.00 -3.87 -1.18
CA TRP A 134 9.78 -4.80 -1.97
C TRP A 134 8.87 -5.40 -3.03
N ASP A 135 9.03 -4.97 -4.29
CA ASP A 135 8.32 -5.52 -5.44
C ASP A 135 9.10 -6.71 -5.98
N THR A 136 8.52 -7.89 -5.88
CA THR A 136 9.19 -9.11 -6.32
C THR A 136 8.86 -9.44 -7.76
N PRO A 137 9.77 -10.12 -8.49
CA PRO A 137 9.45 -10.63 -9.81
C PRO A 137 8.23 -11.56 -9.75
N GLY A 138 7.43 -11.51 -10.80
CA GLY A 138 6.27 -12.40 -10.92
C GLY A 138 6.70 -13.86 -11.11
N LEU A 139 5.81 -14.79 -10.78
CA LEU A 139 5.98 -16.20 -11.08
C LEU A 139 4.94 -16.65 -12.11
N GLY A 140 5.29 -17.70 -12.86
CA GLY A 140 4.46 -18.23 -13.93
C GLY A 140 5.09 -18.10 -15.32
N ASP A 141 6.35 -17.64 -15.40
CA ASP A 141 7.06 -17.41 -16.66
C ASP A 141 7.88 -18.62 -17.14
N GLY A 142 7.84 -19.72 -16.38
CA GLY A 142 8.51 -20.97 -16.72
C GLY A 142 9.31 -21.54 -15.54
N THR A 143 9.58 -22.86 -15.58
CA THR A 143 10.10 -23.60 -14.42
C THR A 143 11.46 -23.11 -13.94
N GLU A 144 12.40 -22.82 -14.84
CA GLU A 144 13.77 -22.39 -14.45
C GLU A 144 13.76 -20.96 -13.89
N ILE A 145 13.00 -20.06 -14.51
CA ILE A 145 12.83 -18.67 -14.06
C ILE A 145 12.12 -18.65 -12.70
N ASP A 146 11.07 -19.45 -12.55
CA ASP A 146 10.30 -19.55 -11.32
C ASP A 146 11.15 -20.05 -10.14
N GLU A 147 12.05 -21.04 -10.35
CA GLU A 147 12.94 -21.53 -9.30
C GLU A 147 13.97 -20.46 -8.89
N HIS A 148 14.50 -19.69 -9.86
CA HIS A 148 15.36 -18.55 -9.54
C HIS A 148 14.63 -17.49 -8.72
N HIS A 149 13.41 -17.10 -9.12
CA HIS A 149 12.58 -16.12 -8.40
C HIS A 149 12.24 -16.62 -6.98
N LYS A 150 11.91 -17.90 -6.81
CA LYS A 150 11.67 -18.49 -5.49
C LYS A 150 12.91 -18.41 -4.59
N ALA A 151 14.09 -18.68 -5.14
CA ALA A 151 15.33 -18.57 -4.38
C ALA A 151 15.58 -17.13 -3.90
N VAL A 152 15.46 -16.14 -4.79
CA VAL A 152 15.65 -14.72 -4.48
C VAL A 152 14.63 -14.24 -3.42
N ILE A 153 13.38 -14.65 -3.52
CA ILE A 153 12.34 -14.34 -2.52
C ILE A 153 12.67 -15.01 -1.18
N THR A 154 13.14 -16.26 -1.20
CA THR A 154 13.52 -17.00 0.01
C THR A 154 14.69 -16.33 0.71
N ASP A 155 15.70 -15.91 -0.03
CA ASP A 155 16.89 -15.23 0.49
C ASP A 155 16.49 -13.92 1.19
N LEU A 156 15.68 -13.08 0.53
CA LEU A 156 15.18 -11.85 1.14
C LEU A 156 14.35 -12.12 2.41
N LEU A 157 13.51 -13.16 2.42
CA LEU A 157 12.75 -13.55 3.62
C LEU A 157 13.65 -14.06 4.76
N ASN A 158 14.87 -14.50 4.45
CA ASN A 158 15.86 -14.93 5.44
C ASN A 158 16.74 -13.79 5.94
N GLU A 159 16.79 -12.66 5.26
CA GLU A 159 17.55 -11.50 5.71
C GLU A 159 17.09 -10.99 7.08
N THR A 160 18.03 -10.40 7.81
CA THR A 160 17.82 -9.84 9.13
C THR A 160 18.25 -8.37 9.17
N ASP A 161 17.60 -7.60 10.03
CA ASP A 161 18.02 -6.24 10.35
C ASP A 161 19.29 -6.25 11.27
N ASP A 162 19.83 -5.06 11.54
CA ASP A 162 21.02 -4.88 12.39
C ASP A 162 20.83 -5.43 13.83
N ASN A 163 19.59 -5.70 14.25
CA ASN A 163 19.23 -6.26 15.54
C ASN A 163 18.99 -7.77 15.49
N GLY A 164 19.19 -8.42 14.35
CA GLY A 164 18.97 -9.85 14.13
C GLY A 164 17.51 -10.25 13.98
N ASN A 165 16.57 -9.30 13.80
CA ASN A 165 15.18 -9.60 13.49
C ASN A 165 15.01 -9.80 11.97
N LYS A 166 14.03 -10.60 11.57
CA LYS A 166 13.69 -10.72 10.15
C LYS A 166 13.43 -9.35 9.53
N LEU A 167 14.07 -9.07 8.39
CA LEU A 167 13.99 -7.80 7.68
C LEU A 167 12.55 -7.53 7.22
N ILE A 168 11.89 -8.51 6.58
CA ILE A 168 10.53 -8.39 6.10
C ILE A 168 9.53 -8.49 7.24
N ASP A 169 8.73 -7.46 7.43
CA ASP A 169 7.69 -7.42 8.46
C ASP A 169 6.41 -8.10 8.03
N ILE A 170 5.97 -7.88 6.80
CA ILE A 170 4.71 -8.37 6.23
C ILE A 170 4.93 -8.83 4.81
N VAL A 171 4.24 -9.89 4.43
CA VAL A 171 4.09 -10.31 3.04
C VAL A 171 2.64 -10.13 2.60
N LEU A 172 2.44 -9.37 1.54
CA LEU A 172 1.18 -9.23 0.84
C LEU A 172 1.20 -10.12 -0.41
N VAL A 173 0.47 -11.21 -0.36
CA VAL A 173 0.30 -12.13 -1.50
C VAL A 173 -0.85 -11.62 -2.36
N ILE A 174 -0.54 -11.20 -3.58
CA ILE A 174 -1.53 -10.69 -4.53
C ILE A 174 -1.93 -11.80 -5.49
N LEU A 175 -3.21 -12.10 -5.51
CA LEU A 175 -3.83 -13.07 -6.40
C LEU A 175 -4.51 -12.34 -7.56
N ASP A 176 -4.45 -12.93 -8.75
CA ASP A 176 -5.15 -12.44 -9.93
C ASP A 176 -6.63 -12.85 -9.89
N GLY A 177 -7.53 -11.86 -9.77
CA GLY A 177 -8.97 -12.05 -9.75
C GLY A 177 -9.54 -12.54 -11.08
N SER A 178 -8.90 -12.19 -12.20
CA SER A 178 -9.35 -12.53 -13.56
C SER A 178 -9.13 -14.00 -13.93
N THR A 179 -8.22 -14.69 -13.23
CA THR A 179 -7.92 -16.10 -13.49
C THR A 179 -8.68 -17.05 -12.58
N ARG A 180 -8.96 -18.25 -13.07
CA ARG A 180 -9.45 -19.37 -12.25
C ARG A 180 -8.31 -20.19 -11.66
N ASP A 181 -7.17 -20.21 -12.34
CA ASP A 181 -5.99 -20.95 -11.90
C ASP A 181 -5.08 -20.05 -11.03
N LEU A 182 -5.12 -20.30 -9.75
CA LEU A 182 -4.27 -19.66 -8.75
C LEU A 182 -3.12 -20.59 -8.30
N GLY A 183 -2.86 -21.67 -9.04
CA GLY A 183 -1.90 -22.72 -8.67
C GLY A 183 -0.50 -22.19 -8.41
N THR A 184 0.01 -21.30 -9.25
CA THR A 184 1.33 -20.67 -9.07
C THR A 184 1.40 -19.87 -7.78
N SER A 185 0.39 -19.03 -7.51
CA SER A 185 0.34 -18.22 -6.28
C SER A 185 0.22 -19.07 -5.02
N TYR A 186 -0.52 -20.20 -5.08
CA TYR A 186 -0.58 -21.15 -3.97
C TYR A 186 0.76 -21.85 -3.75
N LYS A 187 1.48 -22.24 -4.79
CA LYS A 187 2.82 -22.82 -4.66
C LYS A 187 3.78 -21.89 -3.93
N ILE A 188 3.83 -20.61 -4.31
CA ILE A 188 4.67 -19.62 -3.62
C ILE A 188 4.29 -19.54 -2.15
N LEU A 189 2.99 -19.42 -1.87
CA LEU A 189 2.51 -19.30 -0.51
C LEU A 189 2.95 -20.50 0.35
N HIS A 190 2.77 -21.74 -0.16
CA HIS A 190 3.06 -22.96 0.58
C HIS A 190 4.53 -23.32 0.63
N GLU A 191 5.25 -23.20 -0.49
CA GLU A 191 6.64 -23.67 -0.61
C GLU A 191 7.63 -22.63 -0.10
N VAL A 192 7.32 -21.33 -0.23
CA VAL A 192 8.26 -20.24 0.05
C VAL A 192 7.86 -19.44 1.28
N ILE A 193 6.63 -18.89 1.31
CA ILE A 193 6.26 -17.88 2.30
C ILE A 193 5.94 -18.50 3.66
N ILE A 194 4.99 -19.44 3.72
CA ILE A 194 4.53 -20.03 4.99
C ILE A 194 5.69 -20.64 5.82
N PRO A 195 6.65 -21.38 5.22
CA PRO A 195 7.76 -21.93 5.97
C PRO A 195 8.62 -20.90 6.70
N GLN A 196 8.75 -19.68 6.15
CA GLN A 196 9.60 -18.61 6.70
C GLN A 196 8.96 -17.88 7.88
N PHE A 197 7.63 -17.88 7.98
CA PHE A 197 6.94 -17.14 9.05
C PHE A 197 6.59 -17.98 10.28
N GLY A 198 6.60 -19.30 10.22
CA GLY A 198 6.35 -20.19 11.34
C GLY A 198 5.08 -19.82 12.14
N LYS A 199 5.24 -19.45 13.42
CA LYS A 199 4.12 -19.01 14.29
C LYS A 199 3.63 -17.58 14.01
N LYS A 200 4.38 -16.78 13.25
CA LYS A 200 4.03 -15.37 12.93
C LYS A 200 3.15 -15.24 11.69
N ARG A 201 2.25 -16.19 11.46
CA ARG A 201 1.41 -16.30 10.26
C ARG A 201 0.45 -15.12 10.05
N LYS A 202 0.10 -14.36 11.11
CA LYS A 202 -0.69 -13.12 11.00
C LYS A 202 -0.02 -12.03 10.16
N ARG A 203 1.26 -12.20 9.82
CA ARG A 203 2.04 -11.28 8.98
C ARG A 203 1.92 -11.62 7.48
N ILE A 204 1.18 -12.65 7.13
CA ILE A 204 0.86 -13.05 5.76
C ILE A 204 -0.54 -12.57 5.44
N LEU A 205 -0.65 -11.69 4.48
CA LEU A 205 -1.91 -11.16 3.95
C LEU A 205 -2.13 -11.70 2.54
N VAL A 206 -3.39 -11.96 2.20
CA VAL A 206 -3.79 -12.40 0.85
C VAL A 206 -4.84 -11.45 0.31
N ALA A 207 -4.62 -10.92 -0.88
CA ALA A 207 -5.52 -9.99 -1.52
C ALA A 207 -5.76 -10.39 -2.99
N LEU A 208 -7.01 -10.32 -3.42
CA LEU A 208 -7.45 -10.64 -4.78
C LEU A 208 -7.62 -9.34 -5.55
N ASN A 209 -6.67 -9.03 -6.43
CA ASN A 209 -6.71 -7.86 -7.31
C ASN A 209 -7.52 -8.14 -8.58
N GLN A 210 -7.74 -7.11 -9.41
CA GLN A 210 -8.49 -7.21 -10.67
C GLN A 210 -9.93 -7.71 -10.47
N ALA A 211 -10.57 -7.23 -9.41
CA ALA A 211 -11.96 -7.58 -9.09
C ALA A 211 -12.94 -7.14 -10.19
N ASP A 212 -12.61 -6.06 -10.89
CA ASP A 212 -13.38 -5.47 -12.00
C ASP A 212 -13.53 -6.42 -13.19
N ILE A 213 -12.54 -7.26 -13.45
CA ILE A 213 -12.51 -8.23 -14.56
C ILE A 213 -12.57 -9.69 -14.11
N ALA A 214 -12.97 -9.94 -12.86
CA ALA A 214 -12.99 -11.30 -12.30
C ALA A 214 -13.97 -12.25 -13.00
N MET A 215 -15.04 -11.73 -13.58
CA MET A 215 -16.02 -12.52 -14.36
C MET A 215 -15.80 -12.34 -15.86
N LYS A 216 -15.52 -13.46 -16.57
CA LYS A 216 -15.29 -13.45 -18.02
C LYS A 216 -16.57 -13.21 -18.86
N THR A 217 -17.74 -13.48 -18.28
CA THR A 217 -19.03 -13.41 -18.98
C THR A 217 -19.62 -12.03 -19.00
N GLY A 218 -18.83 -10.99 -18.49
CA GLY A 218 -19.44 -9.91 -18.46
C GLY A 218 -19.41 -8.54 -18.27
N ARG A 219 -20.29 -7.85 -18.01
CA ARG A 219 -20.49 -6.44 -17.83
C ARG A 219 -21.02 -6.19 -16.42
N HIS A 220 -20.46 -6.95 -15.45
CA HIS A 220 -20.87 -6.90 -14.04
C HIS A 220 -20.12 -5.81 -13.24
N TRP A 221 -19.28 -5.01 -13.95
CA TRP A 221 -18.65 -3.82 -13.40
C TRP A 221 -19.29 -2.57 -13.99
N ASN A 222 -19.76 -1.68 -13.14
CA ASN A 222 -20.27 -0.37 -13.54
C ASN A 222 -19.10 0.63 -13.59
N TYR A 223 -18.59 0.91 -14.78
CA TYR A 223 -17.44 1.81 -14.95
C TYR A 223 -17.77 3.28 -14.63
N GLU A 224 -19.02 3.71 -14.74
CA GLU A 224 -19.42 5.09 -14.40
C GLU A 224 -19.41 5.33 -12.88
N LYS A 225 -19.87 4.34 -12.12
CA LYS A 225 -19.89 4.39 -10.66
C LYS A 225 -18.64 3.79 -10.04
N ASN A 226 -17.86 3.07 -10.82
CA ASN A 226 -16.68 2.31 -10.39
C ASN A 226 -16.99 1.32 -9.26
N GLU A 227 -18.01 0.49 -9.47
CA GLU A 227 -18.48 -0.50 -8.50
C GLU A 227 -18.95 -1.80 -9.17
N PRO A 228 -18.83 -2.97 -8.51
CA PRO A 228 -19.42 -4.22 -8.99
C PRO A 228 -20.94 -4.23 -8.79
N ASP A 229 -21.66 -4.98 -9.65
CA ASP A 229 -23.05 -5.32 -9.38
C ASP A 229 -23.17 -6.49 -8.36
N GLU A 230 -24.39 -6.78 -7.93
CA GLU A 230 -24.67 -7.84 -6.93
C GLU A 230 -24.19 -9.22 -7.39
N VAL A 231 -24.21 -9.50 -8.70
CA VAL A 231 -23.77 -10.79 -9.26
C VAL A 231 -22.26 -10.94 -9.11
N LEU A 232 -21.51 -9.89 -9.43
CA LEU A 232 -20.05 -9.89 -9.29
C LEU A 232 -19.65 -9.90 -7.81
N VAL A 233 -20.33 -9.14 -6.94
CA VAL A 233 -20.07 -9.18 -5.49
C VAL A 233 -20.19 -10.60 -4.97
N LYS A 234 -21.31 -11.29 -5.25
CA LYS A 234 -21.53 -12.67 -4.82
C LYS A 234 -20.42 -13.62 -5.35
N PHE A 235 -20.06 -13.47 -6.61
CA PHE A 235 -18.98 -14.27 -7.21
C PHE A 235 -17.63 -14.05 -6.51
N LEU A 236 -17.29 -12.78 -6.22
CA LEU A 236 -16.05 -12.42 -5.53
C LEU A 236 -16.04 -12.98 -4.09
N GLU A 237 -17.14 -12.89 -3.37
CA GLU A 237 -17.26 -13.44 -2.02
C GLU A 237 -17.10 -14.97 -2.01
N GLU A 238 -17.78 -15.69 -2.93
CA GLU A 238 -17.62 -17.13 -3.09
C GLU A 238 -16.17 -17.51 -3.43
N LYS A 239 -15.50 -16.71 -4.27
CA LYS A 239 -14.09 -16.88 -4.61
C LYS A 239 -13.17 -16.69 -3.41
N LEU A 240 -13.41 -15.66 -2.57
CA LEU A 240 -12.66 -15.46 -1.33
C LEU A 240 -12.84 -16.61 -0.34
N VAL A 241 -14.06 -17.11 -0.18
CA VAL A 241 -14.33 -18.29 0.66
C VAL A 241 -13.56 -19.51 0.16
N SER A 242 -13.55 -19.75 -1.15
CA SER A 242 -12.78 -20.84 -1.77
C SER A 242 -11.28 -20.70 -1.52
N ILE A 243 -10.72 -19.48 -1.66
CA ILE A 243 -9.31 -19.18 -1.39
C ILE A 243 -8.98 -19.46 0.09
N LYS A 244 -9.79 -18.95 1.01
CA LYS A 244 -9.64 -19.15 2.45
C LYS A 244 -9.61 -20.62 2.83
N ASN A 245 -10.60 -21.38 2.36
CA ASN A 245 -10.72 -22.81 2.66
C ASN A 245 -9.53 -23.60 2.12
N ARG A 246 -9.14 -23.35 0.86
CA ARG A 246 -8.01 -24.05 0.25
C ARG A 246 -6.68 -23.77 0.98
N ILE A 247 -6.41 -22.52 1.35
CA ILE A 247 -5.19 -22.19 2.10
C ILE A 247 -5.23 -22.85 3.48
N TYR A 248 -6.40 -22.86 4.14
CA TYR A 248 -6.54 -23.51 5.43
C TYR A 248 -6.34 -25.03 5.35
N GLU A 249 -6.97 -25.69 4.38
CA GLU A 249 -6.84 -27.14 4.17
C GLU A 249 -5.40 -27.57 3.89
N ASP A 250 -4.69 -26.78 3.09
CA ASP A 250 -3.31 -27.11 2.67
C ASP A 250 -2.26 -26.79 3.74
N SER A 251 -2.49 -25.81 4.63
CA SER A 251 -1.45 -25.29 5.54
C SER A 251 -1.87 -25.06 6.97
N GLY A 252 -3.16 -25.12 7.27
CA GLY A 252 -3.72 -24.69 8.55
C GLY A 252 -3.57 -23.20 8.82
N LEU A 253 -3.31 -22.39 7.78
CA LEU A 253 -3.21 -20.94 7.90
C LEU A 253 -4.61 -20.31 7.82
N GLU A 254 -5.01 -19.65 8.90
CA GLU A 254 -6.23 -18.84 8.94
C GLU A 254 -5.93 -17.45 8.35
N ILE A 255 -6.65 -17.09 7.30
CA ILE A 255 -6.57 -15.78 6.63
C ILE A 255 -7.97 -15.21 6.39
N GLU A 256 -8.04 -13.91 6.26
CA GLU A 256 -9.23 -13.20 5.79
C GLU A 256 -8.85 -12.45 4.50
N PRO A 257 -8.99 -13.09 3.31
CA PRO A 257 -8.61 -12.45 2.06
C PRO A 257 -9.59 -11.34 1.71
N VAL A 258 -9.11 -10.31 1.01
CA VAL A 258 -9.93 -9.20 0.52
C VAL A 258 -9.85 -9.10 -1.00
N TYR A 259 -10.94 -8.71 -1.66
CA TYR A 259 -10.89 -8.36 -3.07
C TYR A 259 -10.80 -6.84 -3.25
N TYR A 260 -10.09 -6.42 -4.29
CA TYR A 260 -9.92 -5.02 -4.65
C TYR A 260 -9.59 -4.86 -6.14
N CYS A 261 -9.60 -3.64 -6.62
CA CYS A 261 -9.02 -3.24 -7.89
C CYS A 261 -7.99 -2.15 -7.62
N ALA A 262 -6.75 -2.31 -8.11
CA ALA A 262 -5.70 -1.30 -7.96
C ALA A 262 -5.91 -0.09 -8.87
N GLY A 263 -6.84 -0.19 -9.83
CA GLY A 263 -7.04 0.81 -10.88
C GLY A 263 -5.99 0.70 -11.99
N TYR A 264 -6.29 1.31 -13.12
CA TYR A 264 -5.40 1.36 -14.29
C TYR A 264 -5.82 2.48 -15.24
N VAL A 265 -4.97 2.80 -16.19
CA VAL A 265 -5.25 3.74 -17.26
C VAL A 265 -5.29 2.99 -18.59
N GLU A 266 -6.37 3.14 -19.34
CA GLU A 266 -6.52 2.55 -20.66
C GLU A 266 -5.67 3.32 -21.71
N PRO A 267 -5.33 2.69 -22.84
CA PRO A 267 -4.57 3.35 -23.90
C PRO A 267 -5.23 4.60 -24.48
N ASP A 268 -6.55 4.73 -24.36
CA ASP A 268 -7.31 5.91 -24.79
C ASP A 268 -7.28 7.06 -23.76
N GLY A 269 -6.58 6.86 -22.61
CA GLY A 269 -6.48 7.82 -21.52
C GLY A 269 -7.66 7.78 -20.53
N SER A 270 -8.64 6.90 -20.70
CA SER A 270 -9.66 6.66 -19.70
C SER A 270 -9.05 5.95 -18.48
N ALA A 271 -9.54 6.22 -17.28
CA ALA A 271 -9.01 5.66 -16.05
C ALA A 271 -10.09 4.89 -15.29
N VAL A 272 -9.74 3.67 -14.86
CA VAL A 272 -10.49 2.92 -13.85
C VAL A 272 -9.86 3.20 -12.50
N TYR A 273 -10.60 3.86 -11.61
CA TYR A 273 -10.10 4.19 -10.28
C TYR A 273 -10.03 2.95 -9.40
N PRO A 274 -9.16 2.97 -8.38
CA PRO A 274 -9.12 1.89 -7.39
C PRO A 274 -10.46 1.66 -6.71
N TYR A 275 -10.71 0.40 -6.33
CA TYR A 275 -11.87 -0.02 -5.55
C TYR A 275 -11.44 -0.87 -4.37
N ASN A 276 -12.06 -0.72 -3.20
CA ASN A 276 -11.70 -1.38 -1.95
C ASN A 276 -10.25 -1.13 -1.48
N LEU A 277 -9.65 -0.03 -1.92
CA LEU A 277 -8.27 0.28 -1.54
C LEU A 277 -8.16 0.68 -0.06
N THR A 278 -9.17 1.39 0.47
CA THR A 278 -9.25 1.73 1.90
C THR A 278 -9.43 0.47 2.75
N LYS A 279 -10.20 -0.50 2.27
CA LYS A 279 -10.35 -1.82 2.89
C LYS A 279 -9.01 -2.56 2.95
N LEU A 280 -8.29 -2.63 1.82
CA LEU A 280 -6.96 -3.26 1.76
C LEU A 280 -5.98 -2.59 2.73
N LEU A 281 -5.95 -1.26 2.76
CA LEU A 281 -5.13 -0.49 3.68
C LEU A 281 -5.45 -0.82 5.14
N TYR A 282 -6.73 -0.91 5.51
CA TYR A 282 -7.15 -1.32 6.85
C TYR A 282 -6.60 -2.71 7.22
N TYR A 283 -6.71 -3.69 6.32
CA TYR A 283 -6.18 -5.04 6.57
C TYR A 283 -4.66 -5.06 6.70
N ILE A 284 -3.94 -4.27 5.91
CA ILE A 284 -2.49 -4.10 6.08
C ILE A 284 -2.20 -3.54 7.48
N LEU A 285 -2.90 -2.49 7.91
CA LEU A 285 -2.71 -1.89 9.24
C LEU A 285 -2.97 -2.89 10.38
N GLN A 286 -3.94 -3.81 10.24
CA GLN A 286 -4.19 -4.83 11.26
C GLN A 286 -3.05 -5.85 11.40
N ALA A 287 -2.34 -6.15 10.31
CA ALA A 287 -1.19 -7.05 10.32
C ALA A 287 0.11 -6.38 10.78
N VAL A 288 0.22 -5.06 10.60
CA VAL A 288 1.40 -4.27 11.00
C VAL A 288 1.42 -4.10 12.53
N PRO A 289 2.57 -4.37 13.19
CA PRO A 289 2.73 -4.01 14.59
C PRO A 289 2.42 -2.54 14.85
N ALA A 290 1.63 -2.23 15.88
CA ALA A 290 1.15 -0.87 16.15
C ALA A 290 2.25 0.19 16.05
N LYS A 291 3.42 -0.06 16.67
CA LYS A 291 4.57 0.86 16.66
C LYS A 291 5.14 1.21 15.27
N LYS A 292 4.84 0.42 14.23
CA LYS A 292 5.34 0.61 12.85
C LYS A 292 4.29 1.23 11.90
N ARG A 293 3.02 1.38 12.33
CA ARG A 293 1.93 1.85 11.45
C ARG A 293 2.13 3.29 10.96
N LEU A 294 2.83 4.14 11.73
CA LEU A 294 3.10 5.52 11.31
C LEU A 294 3.95 5.60 10.04
N SER A 295 4.80 4.59 9.78
CA SER A 295 5.54 4.50 8.51
C SER A 295 4.61 4.36 7.30
N ILE A 296 3.48 3.63 7.45
CA ILE A 296 2.44 3.56 6.41
C ILE A 296 1.81 4.92 6.20
N MET A 297 1.43 5.61 7.28
CA MET A 297 0.80 6.93 7.19
C MET A 297 1.65 7.93 6.41
N GLU A 298 2.98 7.91 6.60
CA GLU A 298 3.91 8.77 5.88
C GLU A 298 3.96 8.47 4.38
N GLY A 299 3.91 7.17 4.03
CA GLY A 299 3.99 6.69 2.65
C GLY A 299 2.67 6.65 1.88
N MET A 300 1.53 6.89 2.52
CA MET A 300 0.22 6.79 1.85
C MET A 300 0.09 7.72 0.65
N ASN A 301 -0.54 7.20 -0.41
CA ASN A 301 -0.91 8.03 -1.57
C ASN A 301 -1.91 9.12 -1.14
N LYS A 302 -1.63 10.37 -1.53
CA LYS A 302 -2.44 11.54 -1.17
C LYS A 302 -3.61 11.78 -2.13
N ASN A 303 -3.69 11.01 -3.23
CA ASN A 303 -4.77 11.13 -4.19
C ASN A 303 -6.07 10.57 -3.62
N LYS A 304 -6.97 11.46 -3.21
CA LYS A 304 -8.28 11.13 -2.61
C LYS A 304 -9.12 10.20 -3.49
N LYS A 305 -9.02 10.31 -4.81
CA LYS A 305 -9.76 9.49 -5.75
C LYS A 305 -9.45 7.99 -5.61
N ASN A 306 -8.25 7.65 -5.12
CA ASN A 306 -7.84 6.27 -4.92
C ASN A 306 -8.63 5.58 -3.79
N TYR A 307 -9.17 6.35 -2.85
CA TYR A 307 -9.85 5.84 -1.65
C TYR A 307 -11.36 5.99 -1.68
N LYS A 308 -11.91 6.57 -2.77
CA LYS A 308 -13.32 6.97 -2.84
C LYS A 308 -14.27 5.78 -2.94
N HIS A 309 -13.88 4.72 -3.67
CA HIS A 309 -14.79 3.63 -4.02
C HIS A 309 -14.50 2.39 -3.17
N ASN A 310 -15.44 2.01 -2.33
CA ASN A 310 -15.35 0.87 -1.41
C ASN A 310 -16.72 0.24 -1.22
N ASP A 311 -16.74 -1.04 -0.80
CA ASP A 311 -17.98 -1.77 -0.46
C ASP A 311 -18.55 -1.36 0.92
N ASP A 312 -17.73 -0.75 1.80
CA ASP A 312 -18.11 -0.24 3.11
C ASP A 312 -17.20 0.93 3.50
N ASP A 313 -17.56 1.71 4.50
CA ASP A 313 -16.73 2.80 5.01
C ASP A 313 -15.63 2.28 5.94
N TYR A 314 -14.44 2.13 5.39
CA TYR A 314 -13.23 1.77 6.12
C TYR A 314 -12.41 2.97 6.61
N SER A 315 -12.77 4.19 6.24
CA SER A 315 -12.02 5.41 6.56
C SER A 315 -11.87 5.60 8.06
N LYS A 316 -12.95 5.41 8.81
CA LYS A 316 -12.94 5.49 10.26
C LYS A 316 -12.08 4.38 10.89
N LYS A 317 -12.17 3.15 10.41
CA LYS A 317 -11.38 2.01 10.90
C LYS A 317 -9.87 2.24 10.68
N VAL A 318 -9.49 2.86 9.56
CA VAL A 318 -8.11 3.27 9.27
C VAL A 318 -7.66 4.37 10.24
N GLN A 319 -8.48 5.40 10.46
CA GLN A 319 -8.20 6.46 11.43
C GLN A 319 -8.01 5.91 12.85
N ASP A 320 -8.91 5.02 13.30
CA ASP A 320 -8.83 4.37 14.62
C ASP A 320 -7.53 3.54 14.74
N SER A 321 -7.10 2.85 13.68
CA SER A 321 -5.86 2.08 13.68
C SER A 321 -4.61 2.97 13.87
N PHE A 322 -4.60 4.18 13.33
CA PHE A 322 -3.53 5.15 13.59
C PHE A 322 -3.63 5.78 14.98
N LEU A 323 -4.84 6.02 15.47
CA LEU A 323 -5.05 6.47 16.86
C LEU A 323 -4.52 5.44 17.85
N ASP A 324 -4.86 4.16 17.67
CA ASP A 324 -4.32 3.06 18.48
C ASP A 324 -2.80 3.07 18.49
N THR A 325 -2.17 3.34 17.35
CA THR A 325 -0.70 3.45 17.27
C THR A 325 -0.15 4.55 18.15
N ILE A 326 -0.78 5.72 18.14
CA ILE A 326 -0.35 6.86 18.96
C ILE A 326 -0.59 6.54 20.44
N PHE A 327 -1.70 5.87 20.78
CA PHE A 327 -2.04 5.53 22.15
C PHE A 327 -1.29 4.29 22.66
N ASP A 328 -1.14 3.20 21.87
CA ASP A 328 -0.38 2.00 22.24
C ASP A 328 1.13 2.25 22.25
N GLY A 329 1.62 3.10 21.35
CA GLY A 329 2.99 3.61 21.43
C GLY A 329 3.22 4.36 22.76
N MET A 330 2.14 4.71 23.44
CA MET A 330 2.09 5.17 24.81
C MET A 330 1.84 3.98 25.78
N GLU A 331 2.61 2.87 25.68
CA GLU A 331 2.51 1.66 26.53
C GLU A 331 2.41 1.95 28.05
N ASP A 332 2.66 3.18 28.39
CA ASP A 332 2.33 3.83 29.63
C ASP A 332 1.12 4.77 29.51
N GLY A 333 0.07 4.42 28.75
CA GLY A 333 -1.13 5.27 28.64
C GLY A 333 -1.71 5.67 30.01
N ALA A 334 -1.61 4.78 31.00
CA ALA A 334 -1.86 5.13 32.40
C ALA A 334 -0.71 5.93 33.05
N ALA A 335 0.53 5.69 32.65
CA ALA A 335 1.70 6.45 33.13
C ALA A 335 1.82 7.78 32.39
N LEU A 336 1.51 7.83 31.08
CA LEU A 336 1.41 9.10 30.36
C LEU A 336 0.22 9.93 30.88
N GLY A 337 -0.91 9.29 31.21
CA GLY A 337 -2.01 9.94 31.92
C GLY A 337 -1.58 10.49 33.29
N LYS A 338 -0.79 9.75 34.07
CA LYS A 338 -0.23 10.21 35.35
C LYS A 338 0.98 11.14 35.18
N GLU A 339 1.88 10.84 34.26
CA GLU A 339 3.18 11.54 34.13
C GLU A 339 3.17 12.72 33.15
N LEU A 340 2.37 12.65 32.05
CA LEU A 340 2.11 13.82 31.21
C LEU A 340 1.15 14.80 31.89
N LEU A 341 0.26 14.29 32.72
CA LEU A 341 -0.89 15.08 33.04
C LEU A 341 -0.85 15.57 34.48
N GLY A 342 -0.36 14.86 35.45
CA GLY A 342 -0.52 15.37 36.83
C GLY A 342 -1.87 16.13 37.01
N LEU A 343 -2.80 15.93 36.07
CA LEU A 343 -3.95 16.78 35.82
C LEU A 343 -5.25 16.02 36.21
N PRO A 344 -6.29 16.72 36.64
CA PRO A 344 -7.60 16.15 36.90
C PRO A 344 -8.20 15.50 35.64
N GLY A 345 -8.98 14.42 35.79
CA GLY A 345 -9.51 13.62 34.69
C GLY A 345 -10.24 14.36 33.55
N ALA A 346 -10.81 15.55 33.82
CA ALA A 346 -11.46 16.37 32.80
C ALA A 346 -10.50 16.96 31.76
N VAL A 347 -9.24 17.23 32.14
CA VAL A 347 -8.21 17.76 31.22
C VAL A 347 -7.63 16.63 30.37
N ILE A 348 -7.58 15.42 30.94
CA ILE A 348 -7.18 14.21 30.21
C ILE A 348 -8.10 13.99 29.01
N GLY A 349 -9.42 14.05 29.19
CA GLY A 349 -10.41 13.93 28.12
C GLY A 349 -10.23 14.97 27.01
N GLY A 350 -9.87 16.21 27.36
CA GLY A 350 -9.60 17.28 26.40
C GLY A 350 -8.37 17.01 25.53
N VAL A 351 -7.29 16.49 26.11
CA VAL A 351 -6.06 16.14 25.37
C VAL A 351 -6.31 14.96 24.44
N PHE A 352 -6.94 13.89 24.92
CA PHE A 352 -7.32 12.75 24.08
C PHE A 352 -8.24 13.17 22.94
N GLY A 353 -9.28 13.97 23.22
CA GLY A 353 -10.16 14.52 22.20
C GLY A 353 -9.42 15.38 21.17
N GLY A 354 -8.43 16.14 21.61
CA GLY A 354 -7.55 16.93 20.75
C GLY A 354 -6.71 16.05 19.80
N ILE A 355 -6.08 14.99 20.31
CA ILE A 355 -5.31 14.03 19.49
C ILE A 355 -6.23 13.32 18.48
N VAL A 356 -7.39 12.82 18.92
CA VAL A 356 -8.38 12.21 18.04
C VAL A 356 -8.80 13.18 16.94
N SER A 357 -9.06 14.42 17.27
CA SER A 357 -9.42 15.46 16.31
C SER A 357 -8.28 15.80 15.35
N ALA A 358 -7.04 15.85 15.81
CA ALA A 358 -5.86 16.10 14.97
C ALA A 358 -5.65 14.97 13.95
N VAL A 359 -5.66 13.72 14.41
CA VAL A 359 -5.58 12.54 13.51
C VAL A 359 -6.76 12.52 12.55
N GLY A 360 -7.97 12.77 13.04
CA GLY A 360 -9.19 12.83 12.21
C GLY A 360 -9.09 13.89 11.11
N ARG A 361 -8.54 15.08 11.40
CA ARG A 361 -8.33 16.14 10.38
C ARG A 361 -7.27 15.73 9.36
N VAL A 362 -6.14 15.21 9.81
CA VAL A 362 -5.02 14.88 8.91
C VAL A 362 -5.34 13.68 8.04
N ILE A 363 -5.81 12.60 8.63
CA ILE A 363 -6.15 11.35 7.91
C ILE A 363 -7.49 11.47 7.19
N GLY A 364 -8.51 12.08 7.80
CA GLY A 364 -9.81 12.32 7.18
C GLY A 364 -9.70 13.11 5.87
N ASN A 365 -8.78 14.07 5.81
CA ASN A 365 -8.52 14.81 4.57
C ASN A 365 -7.98 13.96 3.42
N ILE A 366 -7.48 12.75 3.67
CA ILE A 366 -7.03 11.82 2.61
C ILE A 366 -8.22 11.05 2.05
N PHE A 367 -9.23 10.76 2.88
CA PHE A 367 -10.40 9.97 2.49
C PHE A 367 -11.63 10.82 2.09
N ALA A 368 -11.63 12.11 2.39
CA ALA A 368 -12.67 13.06 2.01
C ALA A 368 -12.46 13.58 0.58
#